data_041da4482b87c00c2890293b4390b6e2
#
_entry.id   041da4482b87c00c2890293b4390b6e2
#
_cell.length_a   1.000
_cell.length_b   1.000
_cell.length_c   1.000
_cell.angle_alpha   90.00
_cell.angle_beta   90.00
_cell.angle_gamma   90.00
#
_symmetry.space_group_name_H-M   'P 1'
#
loop_
_entity.id
_entity.type
_entity.pdbx_description
1 polymer ?
#
loop_
_entity_poly.entity_id
_entity_poly.type
_entity_poly.pdbx_seq_one_letter_code
_entity_poly.pdbx_strand_id
1 'polypeptide(L)'
;TGVQTCALPILASELNERKKKLDILITPETLEYLSRGGRMSSLQSSIGNLLNIKPIIRLVDGELKLAEKARGRNKALAKIINMVKDDVKRISVCHIMNLEEAKVMAEDLKNKYPDAIVTIDELGPVIGSHLGPKTLALCLYY
;
A
#
# COMPACT_ATOMS: atom_id res chain seq x y z
N THR A 1 -12.20 37.23 8.50
CA THR A 1 -12.14 36.09 9.42
C THR A 1 -13.23 35.05 9.12
N GLY A 2 -14.39 35.41 8.53
CA GLY A 2 -15.48 34.47 8.23
C GLY A 2 -15.21 33.47 7.09
N VAL A 3 -14.36 33.80 6.14
CA VAL A 3 -14.06 32.96 4.98
C VAL A 3 -13.23 31.73 5.36
N GLN A 4 -12.32 31.83 6.32
CA GLN A 4 -11.53 30.70 6.80
C GLN A 4 -12.34 29.65 7.56
N THR A 5 -13.38 30.05 8.27
CA THR A 5 -14.21 29.15 9.08
C THR A 5 -15.14 28.27 8.22
N CYS A 6 -15.55 28.74 7.05
CA CYS A 6 -16.39 27.97 6.13
C CYS A 6 -15.60 27.02 5.23
N ALA A 7 -14.35 27.34 4.88
CA ALA A 7 -13.52 26.53 3.99
C ALA A 7 -13.08 25.21 4.64
N LEU A 8 -12.74 25.20 5.93
CA LEU A 8 -12.25 24.01 6.64
C LEU A 8 -13.26 22.87 6.72
N PRO A 9 -14.54 23.07 7.06
CA PRO A 9 -15.54 22.00 7.04
C PRO A 9 -15.79 21.44 5.65
N ILE A 10 -15.80 22.30 4.62
CA ILE A 10 -15.97 21.87 3.22
C ILE A 10 -14.78 21.01 2.78
N LEU A 11 -13.55 21.45 3.05
CA LEU A 11 -12.35 20.71 2.75
C LEU A 11 -12.31 19.38 3.49
N ALA A 12 -12.65 19.34 4.77
CA ALA A 12 -12.71 18.12 5.57
C ALA A 12 -13.74 17.12 5.01
N SER A 13 -14.92 17.62 4.61
CA SER A 13 -15.95 16.79 3.98
C SER A 13 -15.44 16.20 2.65
N GLU A 14 -14.84 17.02 1.80
CA GLU A 14 -14.30 16.57 0.51
C GLU A 14 -13.18 15.54 0.70
N LEU A 15 -12.25 15.74 1.63
CA LEU A 15 -11.19 14.78 1.94
C LEU A 15 -11.76 13.46 2.48
N ASN A 16 -12.83 13.51 3.28
CA ASN A 16 -13.50 12.31 3.77
C ASN A 16 -14.17 11.50 2.65
N GLU A 17 -14.71 12.16 1.63
CA GLU A 17 -15.23 11.45 0.45
C GLU A 17 -14.10 10.89 -0.42
N ARG A 18 -13.04 11.67 -0.63
CA ARG A 18 -11.88 11.22 -1.44
C ARG A 18 -11.17 10.02 -0.82
N LYS A 19 -11.03 9.95 0.51
CA LYS A 19 -10.39 8.81 1.17
C LYS A 19 -11.12 7.48 0.94
N LYS A 20 -12.43 7.49 0.67
CA LYS A 20 -13.21 6.29 0.33
C LYS A 20 -12.82 5.67 -1.01
N LYS A 21 -12.16 6.46 -1.87
CA LYS A 21 -11.64 6.06 -3.18
C LYS A 21 -10.19 5.60 -3.12
N LEU A 22 -9.57 5.60 -1.94
CA LEU A 22 -8.21 5.13 -1.75
C LEU A 22 -8.20 3.63 -1.42
N ASP A 23 -7.26 2.92 -2.03
CA ASP A 23 -6.93 1.55 -1.66
C ASP A 23 -5.42 1.45 -1.45
N ILE A 24 -5.00 0.79 -0.40
CA ILE A 24 -3.58 0.65 -0.05
C ILE A 24 -3.25 -0.83 0.07
N LEU A 25 -2.33 -1.27 -0.79
CA LEU A 25 -1.81 -2.63 -0.82
C LEU A 25 -0.33 -2.62 -0.44
N ILE A 26 0.09 -3.50 0.46
CA ILE A 26 1.43 -3.52 1.02
C ILE A 26 1.99 -4.95 0.93
N THR A 27 3.23 -5.08 0.46
CA THR A 27 3.97 -6.35 0.53
C THR A 27 5.32 -6.13 1.21
N PRO A 28 5.42 -6.42 2.53
CA PRO A 28 6.68 -6.33 3.25
C PRO A 28 7.62 -7.48 2.86
N GLU A 29 8.92 -7.28 3.05
CA GLU A 29 9.89 -8.37 2.87
C GLU A 29 9.76 -9.43 3.98
N THR A 30 9.48 -8.98 5.21
CA THR A 30 9.30 -9.84 6.39
C THR A 30 8.19 -9.28 7.28
N LEU A 31 7.55 -10.13 8.05
CA LEU A 31 6.56 -9.74 9.05
C LEU A 31 7.18 -9.35 10.41
N GLU A 32 8.50 -9.48 10.55
CA GLU A 32 9.21 -9.25 11.80
C GLU A 32 9.01 -7.84 12.34
N TYR A 33 9.08 -6.81 11.47
CA TYR A 33 8.88 -5.42 11.85
C TYR A 33 7.46 -5.13 12.31
N LEU A 34 6.46 -5.72 11.64
CA LEU A 34 5.05 -5.64 12.08
C LEU A 34 4.85 -6.31 13.45
N SER A 35 5.54 -7.43 13.69
CA SER A 35 5.50 -8.12 14.98
C SER A 35 6.13 -7.29 16.08
N ARG A 36 7.34 -6.78 15.88
CA ARG A 36 8.03 -5.90 16.83
C ARG A 36 7.26 -4.61 17.10
N GLY A 37 6.63 -4.05 16.08
CA GLY A 37 5.81 -2.85 16.18
C GLY A 37 4.43 -3.07 16.81
N GLY A 38 4.05 -4.29 17.16
CA GLY A 38 2.75 -4.63 17.75
C GLY A 38 1.56 -4.52 16.79
N ARG A 39 1.79 -4.49 15.46
CA ARG A 39 0.75 -4.40 14.41
C ARG A 39 0.41 -5.76 13.80
N MET A 40 0.91 -6.85 14.38
CA MET A 40 0.62 -8.22 13.94
C MET A 40 -0.72 -8.77 14.41
N SER A 41 -1.33 -8.22 15.47
CA SER A 41 -2.51 -8.80 16.12
C SER A 41 -3.68 -9.04 15.16
N SER A 42 -3.94 -8.10 14.26
CA SER A 42 -4.98 -8.21 13.24
C SER A 42 -4.67 -9.19 12.10
N LEU A 43 -3.39 -9.53 11.91
CA LEU A 43 -2.92 -10.43 10.85
C LEU A 43 -2.66 -11.86 11.34
N GLN A 44 -2.40 -12.02 12.63
CA GLN A 44 -1.88 -13.27 13.23
C GLN A 44 -2.82 -14.47 13.03
N SER A 45 -4.12 -14.28 13.17
CA SER A 45 -5.13 -15.32 12.94
C SER A 45 -5.19 -15.79 11.48
N SER A 46 -4.80 -14.91 10.54
CA SER A 46 -4.92 -15.17 9.10
C SER A 46 -3.64 -15.69 8.46
N ILE A 47 -2.48 -15.47 9.09
CA ILE A 47 -1.17 -15.82 8.51
C ILE A 47 -0.73 -17.22 8.91
N GLY A 48 -0.96 -17.66 10.14
CA GLY A 48 -0.52 -18.98 10.64
C GLY A 48 1.01 -19.16 10.61
N ASN A 49 1.48 -20.41 10.77
CA ASN A 49 2.90 -20.78 10.66
C ASN A 49 3.30 -20.98 9.20
N LEU A 50 3.63 -19.92 8.48
CA LEU A 50 3.93 -19.97 7.05
C LEU A 50 5.39 -19.60 6.75
N LEU A 51 6.27 -20.61 6.74
CA LEU A 51 7.62 -20.47 6.18
C LEU A 51 7.54 -20.13 4.68
N ASN A 52 8.29 -19.11 4.24
CA ASN A 52 8.39 -18.66 2.84
C ASN A 52 7.14 -18.07 2.17
N ILE A 53 6.16 -17.59 2.92
CA ILE A 53 5.02 -16.86 2.35
C ILE A 53 5.23 -15.36 2.45
N LYS A 54 5.03 -14.68 1.33
CA LYS A 54 4.99 -13.22 1.24
C LYS A 54 3.51 -12.78 1.30
N PRO A 55 3.09 -12.07 2.35
CA PRO A 55 1.73 -11.58 2.45
C PRO A 55 1.53 -10.34 1.57
N ILE A 56 0.33 -10.18 1.06
CA ILE A 56 -0.18 -8.91 0.54
C ILE A 56 -1.23 -8.44 1.54
N ILE A 57 -0.98 -7.29 2.12
CA ILE A 57 -1.76 -6.68 3.17
C ILE A 57 -2.53 -5.51 2.57
N ARG A 58 -3.80 -5.37 2.91
CA ARG A 58 -4.63 -4.22 2.55
C ARG A 58 -4.97 -3.43 3.81
N LEU A 59 -4.96 -2.10 3.70
CA LEU A 59 -5.47 -1.22 4.73
C LEU A 59 -6.99 -1.06 4.54
N VAL A 60 -7.78 -1.50 5.51
CA VAL A 60 -9.24 -1.43 5.47
C VAL A 60 -9.72 -0.79 6.77
N ASP A 61 -10.37 0.35 6.70
CA ASP A 61 -10.91 1.10 7.86
C ASP A 61 -9.87 1.36 8.97
N GLY A 62 -8.62 1.63 8.56
CA GLY A 62 -7.51 1.89 9.48
C GLY A 62 -6.84 0.63 10.02
N GLU A 63 -7.30 -0.57 9.66
CA GLU A 63 -6.73 -1.84 10.08
C GLU A 63 -5.97 -2.55 8.96
N LEU A 64 -4.89 -3.24 9.31
CA LEU A 64 -4.15 -4.09 8.40
C LEU A 64 -4.85 -5.45 8.28
N LYS A 65 -5.31 -5.80 7.08
CA LYS A 65 -5.95 -7.09 6.79
C LYS A 65 -5.16 -7.86 5.75
N LEU A 66 -5.06 -9.17 5.93
CA LEU A 66 -4.46 -10.03 4.91
C LEU A 66 -5.39 -10.09 3.70
N ALA A 67 -4.92 -9.61 2.55
CA ALA A 67 -5.67 -9.66 1.30
C ALA A 67 -5.34 -10.92 0.50
N GLU A 68 -4.03 -11.25 0.38
CA GLU A 68 -3.56 -12.36 -0.42
C GLU A 68 -2.25 -12.94 0.16
N LYS A 69 -1.89 -14.14 -0.30
CA LYS A 69 -0.63 -14.81 0.01
C LYS A 69 0.07 -15.25 -1.28
N ALA A 70 1.40 -15.15 -1.31
CA ALA A 70 2.18 -15.64 -2.42
C ALA A 70 3.41 -16.41 -1.94
N ARG A 71 3.86 -17.39 -2.69
CA ARG A 71 5.13 -18.09 -2.43
C ARG A 71 6.23 -17.43 -3.24
N GLY A 72 7.10 -16.69 -2.54
CA GLY A 72 8.22 -15.96 -3.12
C GLY A 72 7.86 -14.53 -3.57
N ARG A 73 8.90 -13.70 -3.66
CA ARG A 73 8.80 -12.25 -3.91
C ARG A 73 8.16 -11.92 -5.26
N ASN A 74 8.64 -12.50 -6.35
CA ASN A 74 8.15 -12.19 -7.70
C ASN A 74 6.66 -12.52 -7.86
N LYS A 75 6.18 -13.59 -7.24
CA LYS A 75 4.75 -13.93 -7.26
C LYS A 75 3.92 -12.97 -6.44
N ALA A 76 4.46 -12.43 -5.33
CA ALA A 76 3.79 -11.41 -4.55
C ALA A 76 3.65 -10.11 -5.35
N LEU A 77 4.72 -9.68 -6.04
CA LEU A 77 4.72 -8.48 -6.88
C LEU A 77 3.75 -8.62 -8.06
N ALA A 78 3.73 -9.74 -8.75
CA ALA A 78 2.77 -10.00 -9.82
C ALA A 78 1.32 -9.99 -9.30
N LYS A 79 1.06 -10.58 -8.14
CA LYS A 79 -0.27 -10.60 -7.54
C LYS A 79 -0.74 -9.19 -7.14
N ILE A 80 0.11 -8.38 -6.49
CA ILE A 80 -0.28 -7.03 -6.05
C ILE A 80 -0.63 -6.15 -7.25
N ILE A 81 0.09 -6.25 -8.39
CA ILE A 81 -0.22 -5.58 -9.65
C ILE A 81 -1.58 -6.05 -10.20
N ASN A 82 -1.89 -7.35 -10.10
CA ASN A 82 -3.17 -7.88 -10.58
C ASN A 82 -4.37 -7.55 -9.70
N MET A 83 -4.14 -7.05 -8.48
CA MET A 83 -5.21 -6.58 -7.59
C MET A 83 -5.64 -5.13 -7.89
N VAL A 84 -4.90 -4.40 -8.72
CA VAL A 84 -5.26 -3.05 -9.17
C VAL A 84 -6.43 -3.17 -10.15
N LYS A 85 -7.50 -2.38 -9.94
CA LYS A 85 -8.67 -2.36 -10.82
C LYS A 85 -8.43 -1.48 -12.04
N ASP A 86 -9.17 -1.75 -13.11
CA ASP A 86 -8.98 -1.05 -14.41
C ASP A 86 -9.38 0.43 -14.38
N ASP A 87 -10.24 0.85 -13.44
CA ASP A 87 -10.70 2.23 -13.29
C ASP A 87 -9.77 3.13 -12.45
N VAL A 88 -8.56 2.63 -12.13
CA VAL A 88 -7.54 3.38 -11.38
C VAL A 88 -7.10 4.63 -12.12
N LYS A 89 -7.04 5.76 -11.41
CA LYS A 89 -6.63 7.06 -11.96
C LYS A 89 -5.22 7.46 -11.56
N ARG A 90 -4.82 7.08 -10.33
CA ARG A 90 -3.48 7.37 -9.83
C ARG A 90 -2.94 6.17 -9.06
N ILE A 91 -1.66 5.88 -9.27
CA ILE A 91 -0.91 4.82 -8.62
C ILE A 91 0.37 5.44 -8.06
N SER A 92 0.55 5.44 -6.75
CA SER A 92 1.84 5.71 -6.15
C SER A 92 2.49 4.38 -5.76
N VAL A 93 3.64 4.09 -6.36
CA VAL A 93 4.49 2.96 -5.97
C VAL A 93 5.38 3.43 -4.83
N CYS A 94 5.02 3.07 -3.61
CA CYS A 94 5.73 3.45 -2.42
C CYS A 94 6.77 2.39 -2.04
N HIS A 95 7.95 2.82 -1.60
CA HIS A 95 9.02 1.91 -1.19
C HIS A 95 9.71 2.32 0.11
N ILE A 96 10.36 1.35 0.76
CA ILE A 96 11.29 1.58 1.88
C ILE A 96 12.64 0.98 1.48
N MET A 97 13.63 1.84 1.22
CA MET A 97 14.98 1.45 0.81
C MET A 97 15.00 0.41 -0.34
N ASN A 98 14.14 0.59 -1.35
CA ASN A 98 13.95 -0.39 -2.43
C ASN A 98 13.58 0.28 -3.77
N LEU A 99 14.29 1.35 -4.11
CA LEU A 99 14.00 2.17 -5.29
C LEU A 99 14.05 1.38 -6.60
N GLU A 100 15.00 0.47 -6.76
CA GLU A 100 15.17 -0.23 -8.04
C GLU A 100 13.98 -1.17 -8.34
N GLU A 101 13.52 -1.91 -7.35
CA GLU A 101 12.34 -2.77 -7.52
C GLU A 101 11.06 -1.94 -7.70
N ALA A 102 10.99 -0.76 -7.04
CA ALA A 102 9.89 0.20 -7.23
C ALA A 102 9.85 0.76 -8.66
N LYS A 103 11.00 1.05 -9.27
CA LYS A 103 11.08 1.49 -10.68
C LYS A 103 10.55 0.42 -11.64
N VAL A 104 10.98 -0.84 -11.47
CA VAL A 104 10.50 -1.96 -12.29
C VAL A 104 8.98 -2.10 -12.16
N MET A 105 8.46 -2.10 -10.94
CA MET A 105 7.01 -2.16 -10.69
C MET A 105 6.26 -0.98 -11.31
N ALA A 106 6.82 0.23 -11.23
CA ALA A 106 6.19 1.42 -11.82
C ALA A 106 6.11 1.33 -13.34
N GLU A 107 7.13 0.79 -14.02
CA GLU A 107 7.10 0.56 -15.47
C GLU A 107 6.06 -0.50 -15.86
N ASP A 108 5.98 -1.60 -15.13
CA ASP A 108 4.94 -2.62 -15.35
C ASP A 108 3.52 -2.02 -15.21
N LEU A 109 3.33 -1.16 -14.19
CA LEU A 109 2.05 -0.49 -13.96
C LEU A 109 1.72 0.55 -15.03
N LYS A 110 2.69 1.34 -15.51
CA LYS A 110 2.49 2.27 -16.63
C LYS A 110 2.09 1.55 -17.91
N ASN A 111 2.73 0.42 -18.19
CA ASN A 111 2.41 -0.38 -19.37
C ASN A 111 1.00 -0.99 -19.29
N LYS A 112 0.59 -1.42 -18.10
CA LYS A 112 -0.71 -2.04 -17.86
C LYS A 112 -1.86 -1.02 -17.77
N TYR A 113 -1.59 0.17 -17.22
CA TYR A 113 -2.57 1.24 -16.98
C TYR A 113 -2.10 2.56 -17.62
N PRO A 114 -2.10 2.69 -18.95
CA PRO A 114 -1.51 3.83 -19.65
C PRO A 114 -2.22 5.17 -19.34
N ASP A 115 -3.48 5.13 -18.95
CA ASP A 115 -4.27 6.32 -18.60
C ASP A 115 -4.09 6.75 -17.12
N ALA A 116 -3.44 5.94 -16.29
CA ALA A 116 -3.21 6.25 -14.90
C ALA A 116 -1.93 7.06 -14.71
N ILE A 117 -1.97 8.00 -13.75
CA ILE A 117 -0.76 8.72 -13.32
C ILE A 117 0.01 7.80 -12.36
N VAL A 118 1.22 7.38 -12.74
CA VAL A 118 2.09 6.54 -11.90
C VAL A 118 3.26 7.35 -11.36
N THR A 119 3.40 7.38 -10.02
CA THR A 119 4.52 8.01 -9.31
C THR A 119 5.30 6.99 -8.49
N ILE A 120 6.51 7.36 -8.07
CA ILE A 120 7.33 6.58 -7.13
C ILE A 120 7.61 7.47 -5.93
N ASP A 121 7.34 6.96 -4.73
CA ASP A 121 7.45 7.73 -3.50
C ASP A 121 8.16 6.92 -2.40
N GLU A 122 9.01 7.55 -1.62
CA GLU A 122 9.67 6.91 -0.48
C GLU A 122 8.84 7.08 0.79
N LEU A 123 8.59 5.97 1.49
CA LEU A 123 7.87 5.98 2.77
C LEU A 123 8.79 6.46 3.90
N GLY A 124 8.24 7.35 4.71
CA GLY A 124 8.97 7.93 5.84
C GLY A 124 9.33 6.92 6.94
N PRO A 125 10.24 7.31 7.86
CA PRO A 125 10.83 6.42 8.86
C PRO A 125 9.81 5.86 9.87
N VAL A 126 8.72 6.57 10.14
CA VAL A 126 7.67 6.08 11.05
C VAL A 126 7.02 4.82 10.48
N ILE A 127 6.63 4.84 9.20
CA ILE A 127 6.08 3.65 8.52
C ILE A 127 7.18 2.60 8.33
N GLY A 128 8.41 3.04 8.02
CA GLY A 128 9.57 2.19 7.85
C GLY A 128 9.90 1.34 9.06
N SER A 129 9.75 1.88 10.27
CA SER A 129 9.98 1.14 11.52
C SER A 129 9.00 -0.02 11.74
N HIS A 130 7.81 0.04 11.16
CA HIS A 130 6.79 -1.01 11.27
C HIS A 130 6.77 -1.98 10.08
N LEU A 131 7.14 -1.55 8.88
CA LEU A 131 7.09 -2.39 7.69
C LEU A 131 8.45 -2.98 7.31
N GLY A 132 9.53 -2.29 7.69
CA GLY A 132 10.90 -2.70 7.41
C GLY A 132 11.39 -2.41 5.98
N PRO A 133 12.70 -2.58 5.75
CA PRO A 133 13.32 -2.36 4.45
C PRO A 133 12.80 -3.35 3.40
N LYS A 134 13.00 -3.01 2.12
CA LYS A 134 12.52 -3.78 0.96
C LYS A 134 11.00 -3.94 0.89
N THR A 135 10.24 -3.16 1.67
CA THR A 135 8.79 -3.08 1.52
C THR A 135 8.43 -2.34 0.23
N LEU A 136 7.43 -2.86 -0.48
CA LEU A 136 6.72 -2.14 -1.53
C LEU A 136 5.25 -2.00 -1.16
N ALA A 137 4.67 -0.87 -1.52
CA ALA A 137 3.24 -0.62 -1.36
C ALA A 137 2.68 0.11 -2.59
N LEU A 138 1.41 -0.10 -2.86
CA LEU A 138 0.65 0.64 -3.86
C LEU A 138 -0.40 1.49 -3.13
N CYS A 139 -0.36 2.80 -3.33
CA CYS A 139 -1.45 3.69 -2.96
C CYS A 139 -2.24 4.00 -4.23
N LEU A 140 -3.47 3.54 -4.29
CA LEU A 140 -4.34 3.57 -5.45
C LEU A 140 -5.47 4.56 -5.23
N TYR A 141 -5.79 5.36 -6.25
CA TYR A 141 -6.94 6.27 -6.26
C TYR A 141 -7.82 5.98 -7.48
N TYR A 142 -9.11 5.75 -7.21
CA TYR A 142 -10.14 5.41 -8.19
C TYR A 142 -11.10 6.55 -8.50
#